data_39a52e6eda005d12eccb3b202332945f
#
_entry.id   39a52e6eda005d12eccb3b202332945f
#
_cell.length_a   1.000
_cell.length_b   1.000
_cell.length_c   1.000
_cell.angle_alpha   90.00
_cell.angle_beta   90.00
_cell.angle_gamma   90.00
#
_symmetry.space_group_name_H-M   'P 1'
#
loop_
_entity.id
_entity.type
_entity.pdbx_description
1 polymer ?
#
loop_
_entity_poly.entity_id
_entity_poly.type
_entity_poly.pdbx_seq_one_letter_code
_entity_poly.pdbx_strand_id
1 'polypeptide(L)'
;MGNVVMRMGDEKVTAFVAYHMECLKMREGVDKRNVPDLYQRFYRYLAYCAERGIIPNNMNCYLAIGINREDIRAWVAGDRDEL
;
A
#
# COMPACT_ATOMS: atom_id res chain seq x y z
N MET A 1 -18.16 -19.96 12.56
CA MET A 1 -18.50 -18.80 12.37
C MET A 1 -17.75 -18.20 11.33
N GLY A 2 -16.61 -17.73 11.52
CA GLY A 2 -15.82 -17.23 10.48
C GLY A 2 -15.60 -18.21 9.35
N ASN A 3 -15.73 -19.47 9.66
CA ASN A 3 -15.51 -20.52 8.67
C ASN A 3 -16.47 -20.47 7.50
N VAL A 4 -17.71 -20.13 7.79
CA VAL A 4 -18.71 -20.09 6.72
C VAL A 4 -18.39 -18.96 5.75
N VAL A 5 -18.05 -17.80 6.28
CA VAL A 5 -17.72 -16.66 5.46
C VAL A 5 -16.48 -16.93 4.63
N MET A 6 -15.46 -17.50 5.26
CA MET A 6 -14.22 -17.79 4.56
C MET A 6 -14.42 -18.81 3.46
N ARG A 7 -15.28 -19.79 3.71
CA ARG A 7 -15.52 -20.83 2.72
C ARG A 7 -16.16 -20.27 1.47
N MET A 8 -17.01 -19.28 1.63
CA MET A 8 -17.71 -18.71 0.49
C MET A 8 -16.84 -17.83 -0.36
N GLY A 9 -15.74 -17.34 0.16
CA GLY A 9 -14.88 -16.46 -0.58
C GLY A 9 -13.43 -16.81 -0.46
N ASP A 10 -13.12 -18.09 -0.35
CA ASP A 10 -11.75 -18.52 -0.10
C ASP A 10 -10.75 -17.94 -1.07
N GLU A 11 -11.04 -18.01 -2.37
CA GLU A 11 -10.10 -17.51 -3.36
C GLU A 11 -9.93 -16.02 -3.27
N LYS A 12 -11.03 -15.31 -3.05
CA LYS A 12 -10.98 -13.86 -2.94
C LYS A 12 -10.31 -13.43 -1.64
N VAL A 13 -10.58 -14.15 -0.56
CA VAL A 13 -9.94 -13.87 0.71
C VAL A 13 -8.44 -14.10 0.62
N THR A 14 -8.05 -15.22 0.00
CA THR A 14 -6.64 -15.53 -0.15
C THR A 14 -5.94 -14.48 -1.00
N ALA A 15 -6.58 -14.05 -2.09
CA ALA A 15 -6.01 -13.02 -2.94
C ALA A 15 -5.89 -11.69 -2.21
N PHE A 16 -6.88 -11.35 -1.40
CA PHE A 16 -6.85 -10.12 -0.64
C PHE A 16 -5.72 -10.14 0.39
N VAL A 17 -5.57 -11.26 1.09
CA VAL A 17 -4.52 -11.39 2.08
C VAL A 17 -3.15 -11.32 1.42
N ALA A 18 -2.99 -12.00 0.28
CA ALA A 18 -1.73 -11.97 -0.45
C ALA A 18 -1.39 -10.55 -0.89
N TYR A 19 -2.38 -9.81 -1.35
CA TYR A 19 -2.21 -8.43 -1.77
C TYR A 19 -1.75 -7.58 -0.59
N HIS A 20 -2.41 -7.74 0.56
CA HIS A 20 -2.06 -6.98 1.75
C HIS A 20 -0.63 -7.30 2.21
N MET A 21 -0.28 -8.58 2.21
CA MET A 21 1.06 -9.00 2.61
C MET A 21 2.13 -8.47 1.67
N GLU A 22 1.81 -8.40 0.39
CA GLU A 22 2.75 -7.88 -0.59
C GLU A 22 2.98 -6.38 -0.35
N CYS A 23 1.93 -5.65 -0.02
CA CYS A 23 2.07 -4.23 0.32
C CYS A 23 2.95 -4.05 1.54
N LEU A 24 2.80 -4.92 2.54
CA LEU A 24 3.66 -4.85 3.72
C LEU A 24 5.13 -5.09 3.37
N LYS A 25 5.40 -5.97 2.41
CA LYS A 25 6.77 -6.19 1.96
C LYS A 25 7.31 -4.98 1.24
N MET A 26 6.49 -4.34 0.45
CA MET A 26 6.92 -3.20 -0.35
C MET A 26 7.39 -2.03 0.50
N ARG A 27 6.87 -1.93 1.72
CA ARG A 27 7.23 -0.80 2.57
C ARG A 27 8.52 -1.01 3.36
N GLU A 28 9.09 -2.20 3.28
CA GLU A 28 10.31 -2.48 4.05
C GLU A 28 11.43 -1.54 3.63
N GLY A 29 12.16 -1.05 4.62
CA GLY A 29 13.31 -0.20 4.37
C GLY A 29 12.98 1.20 3.90
N VAL A 30 11.73 1.64 4.04
CA VAL A 30 11.35 2.96 3.56
C VAL A 30 12.04 4.05 4.37
N ASP A 31 12.50 5.08 3.67
CA ASP A 31 13.00 6.30 4.27
C ASP A 31 12.12 7.42 3.75
N LYS A 32 11.31 7.99 4.63
CA LYS A 32 10.32 8.97 4.24
C LYS A 32 10.92 10.27 3.72
N ARG A 33 12.21 10.47 3.93
CA ARG A 33 12.90 11.66 3.43
C ARG A 33 13.45 11.46 2.02
N ASN A 34 13.48 10.21 1.57
CA ASN A 34 14.00 9.88 0.26
C ASN A 34 12.85 9.94 -0.75
N VAL A 35 12.55 11.14 -1.23
CA VAL A 35 11.42 11.35 -2.13
C VAL A 35 11.52 10.52 -3.40
N PRO A 36 12.67 10.45 -4.08
CA PRO A 36 12.76 9.58 -5.26
C PRO A 36 12.43 8.14 -4.95
N ASP A 37 12.82 7.63 -3.78
CA ASP A 37 12.53 6.28 -3.40
C ASP A 37 11.02 6.10 -3.18
N LEU A 38 10.36 7.10 -2.60
CA LEU A 38 8.92 7.03 -2.40
C LEU A 38 8.19 6.93 -3.73
N TYR A 39 8.62 7.70 -4.74
CA TYR A 39 8.03 7.61 -6.06
C TYR A 39 8.26 6.24 -6.68
N GLN A 40 9.43 5.66 -6.49
CA GLN A 40 9.72 4.33 -7.01
C GLN A 40 8.79 3.30 -6.39
N ARG A 41 8.56 3.42 -5.10
CA ARG A 41 7.66 2.51 -4.40
C ARG A 41 6.22 2.67 -4.88
N PHE A 42 5.83 3.91 -5.15
CA PHE A 42 4.51 4.19 -5.67
C PHE A 42 4.32 3.53 -7.04
N TYR A 43 5.27 3.68 -7.92
CA TYR A 43 5.17 3.07 -9.25
C TYR A 43 5.20 1.55 -9.17
N ARG A 44 5.98 1.00 -8.25
CA ARG A 44 6.02 -0.43 -8.05
C ARG A 44 4.66 -0.96 -7.60
N TYR A 45 4.02 -0.22 -6.71
CA TYR A 45 2.68 -0.59 -6.26
C TYR A 45 1.69 -0.55 -7.41
N LEU A 46 1.74 0.50 -8.22
CA LEU A 46 0.83 0.60 -9.37
C LEU A 46 1.06 -0.52 -10.37
N ALA A 47 2.31 -0.88 -10.61
CA ALA A 47 2.64 -1.96 -11.52
C ALA A 47 2.11 -3.28 -10.99
N TYR A 48 2.24 -3.50 -9.70
CA TYR A 48 1.73 -4.72 -9.08
C TYR A 48 0.21 -4.81 -9.27
N CYS A 49 -0.48 -3.70 -9.03
CA CYS A 49 -1.93 -3.68 -9.21
C CYS A 49 -2.32 -3.94 -10.66
N ALA A 50 -1.60 -3.34 -11.60
CA ALA A 50 -1.89 -3.51 -13.01
C ALA A 50 -1.70 -4.96 -13.45
N GLU A 51 -0.64 -5.60 -12.98
CA GLU A 51 -0.37 -6.98 -13.35
C GLU A 51 -1.43 -7.92 -12.83
N ARG A 52 -2.04 -7.59 -11.71
CA ARG A 52 -2.99 -8.49 -11.08
C ARG A 52 -4.44 -8.07 -11.28
N GLY A 53 -4.66 -6.99 -12.01
CA GLY A 53 -6.02 -6.52 -12.24
C GLY A 53 -6.67 -5.99 -10.98
N ILE A 54 -5.88 -5.43 -10.07
CA ILE A 54 -6.37 -4.88 -8.82
C ILE A 54 -6.55 -3.38 -8.99
N ILE A 55 -7.67 -2.86 -8.49
CA ILE A 55 -7.90 -1.42 -8.52
C ILE A 55 -7.14 -0.79 -7.36
N PRO A 56 -6.19 0.11 -7.62
CA PRO A 56 -5.45 0.75 -6.54
C PRO A 56 -6.37 1.55 -5.63
N ASN A 57 -6.01 1.62 -4.36
CA ASN A 57 -6.74 2.46 -3.41
C ASN A 57 -5.74 3.15 -2.51
N ASN A 58 -6.20 4.22 -1.85
CA ASN A 58 -5.31 5.07 -1.06
C ASN A 58 -4.72 4.33 0.13
N MET A 59 -5.52 3.54 0.81
CA MET A 59 -5.05 2.85 2.01
C MET A 59 -3.90 1.92 1.69
N ASN A 60 -4.07 1.08 0.68
CA ASN A 60 -3.03 0.13 0.31
C ASN A 60 -1.83 0.81 -0.34
N CYS A 61 -2.08 1.91 -1.03
CA CYS A 61 -1.00 2.69 -1.62
C CYS A 61 -0.10 3.25 -0.50
N TYR A 62 -0.71 3.86 0.51
CA TYR A 62 0.07 4.40 1.62
C TYR A 62 0.81 3.28 2.35
N LEU A 63 0.15 2.14 2.52
CA LEU A 63 0.80 1.00 3.16
C LEU A 63 2.02 0.55 2.36
N ALA A 64 1.89 0.42 1.06
CA ALA A 64 2.97 -0.06 0.20
C ALA A 64 4.14 0.90 0.15
N ILE A 65 3.86 2.20 0.19
CA ILE A 65 4.90 3.21 0.14
C ILE A 65 5.57 3.38 1.50
N GLY A 66 4.85 3.05 2.57
CA GLY A 66 5.38 3.17 3.91
C GLY A 66 5.13 4.52 4.55
N ILE A 67 4.12 5.24 4.08
CA ILE A 67 3.72 6.50 4.68
C ILE A 67 2.32 6.32 5.26
N ASN A 68 1.93 7.23 6.12
CA ASN A 68 0.61 7.15 6.73
C ASN A 68 -0.14 8.46 6.49
N ARG A 69 -1.38 8.46 6.94
CA ARG A 69 -2.25 9.60 6.70
C ARG A 69 -1.71 10.87 7.36
N GLU A 70 -1.04 10.72 8.48
CA GLU A 70 -0.50 11.88 9.18
C GLU A 70 0.68 12.48 8.45
N ASP A 71 1.47 11.66 7.79
CA ASP A 71 2.53 12.18 6.95
C ASP A 71 1.96 13.05 5.85
N ILE A 72 0.89 12.59 5.23
CA ILE A 72 0.24 13.36 4.16
C ILE A 72 -0.28 14.69 4.70
N ARG A 73 -0.90 14.66 5.86
CA ARG A 73 -1.42 15.88 6.48
C ARG A 73 -0.31 16.89 6.76
N ALA A 74 0.80 16.39 7.29
CA ALA A 74 1.92 17.25 7.63
C ALA A 74 2.46 17.93 6.39
N TRP A 75 2.60 17.17 5.31
CA TRP A 75 3.10 17.72 4.06
C TRP A 75 2.15 18.75 3.49
N VAL A 76 0.85 18.46 3.50
CA VAL A 76 -0.14 19.37 2.97
C VAL A 76 -0.19 20.64 3.79
N ALA A 77 -0.02 20.53 5.10
CA ALA A 77 -0.03 21.70 5.99
C ALA A 77 1.27 22.49 5.92
N GLY A 78 2.28 21.98 5.24
CA GLY A 78 3.54 22.68 5.13
C GLY A 78 4.49 22.45 6.27
N ASP A 79 4.18 21.46 7.12
CA ASP A 79 5.03 21.15 8.26
C ASP A 79 6.30 20.42 7.84
N ARG A 80 6.31 19.87 6.64
CA ARG A 80 7.46 19.12 6.11
C ARG A 80 7.76 19.58 4.72
N ASP A 81 9.04 19.60 4.40
CA ASP A 81 9.50 20.02 3.09
C ASP A 81 9.85 18.86 2.18
N GLU A 82 9.87 17.66 2.72
CA GLU A 82 10.37 16.51 1.99
C GLU A 82 9.48 16.10 0.82
N LEU A 83 8.26 16.52 0.84
CA LEU A 83 7.34 16.16 -0.24
C LEU A 83 6.70 17.40 -0.87
#